data_e05dfbbe0b5bcd9deb778b7cd0ba04b1
#
_entry.id   e05dfbbe0b5bcd9deb778b7cd0ba04b1
#
_cell.length_a   1.000
_cell.length_b   1.000
_cell.length_c   1.000
_cell.angle_alpha   90.00
_cell.angle_beta   90.00
_cell.angle_gamma   90.00
#
_symmetry.space_group_name_H-M   'P 1'
#
loop_
_entity.id
_entity.type
_entity.pdbx_description
1 polymer ?
#
loop_
_entity_poly.entity_id
_entity_poly.type
_entity_poly.pdbx_seq_one_letter_code
_entity_poly.pdbx_strand_id
1 'polypeptide(L)'
;SDVVPKINGYVHPDQHTMSIFSDGVSNFRLIVGNDGGPAISDFSSDPGVNDKSWQATEFMWAWTPSGSSKPPIDAGYRTTQFYHASKVKGKSQYLGGTQDNGSYLTREPGINGPQEASRVGSGDGFESVTHWEDPLRMMITCQYNGCAKISYDGGVNGPWSFWTTSGFKQADSEGNPFYSKLESSKQDADMIYGITSNGVIRSENFGDSWEYIKLGNEYRGGE
;
A
#
# COMPACT_ATOMS: atom_id res chain seq x y z
N SER A 1 -18.87 -22.31 -17.02
CA SER A 1 -18.88 -20.85 -17.30
C SER A 1 -18.50 -20.13 -16.01
N ASP A 2 -17.22 -19.81 -15.92
CA ASP A 2 -16.66 -19.12 -14.77
C ASP A 2 -17.17 -17.69 -14.76
N VAL A 3 -18.04 -17.39 -13.82
CA VAL A 3 -18.53 -16.04 -13.59
C VAL A 3 -17.42 -15.29 -12.85
N VAL A 4 -16.59 -14.55 -13.59
CA VAL A 4 -15.70 -13.57 -12.99
C VAL A 4 -16.58 -12.54 -12.30
N PRO A 5 -16.48 -12.34 -11.00
CA PRO A 5 -17.31 -11.36 -10.31
C PRO A 5 -17.00 -9.97 -10.83
N LYS A 6 -18.01 -9.27 -11.28
CA LYS A 6 -17.93 -7.87 -11.69
C LYS A 6 -17.63 -7.02 -10.46
N ILE A 7 -16.41 -6.57 -10.32
CA ILE A 7 -16.09 -5.43 -9.46
C ILE A 7 -16.43 -4.21 -10.28
N ASN A 8 -17.37 -3.38 -9.81
CA ASN A 8 -17.81 -2.20 -10.52
C ASN A 8 -16.60 -1.28 -10.80
N GLY A 9 -16.27 -1.21 -12.02
CA GLY A 9 -15.78 -0.17 -12.87
C GLY A 9 -14.70 0.79 -12.45
N TYR A 10 -13.88 0.56 -11.41
CA TYR A 10 -12.70 1.39 -11.20
C TYR A 10 -11.53 0.84 -12.03
N VAL A 11 -11.02 1.65 -12.95
CA VAL A 11 -9.77 1.40 -13.66
C VAL A 11 -8.73 2.35 -13.08
N HIS A 12 -7.59 1.82 -12.67
CA HIS A 12 -6.50 2.64 -12.12
C HIS A 12 -6.12 3.75 -13.11
N PRO A 13 -5.87 5.01 -12.67
CA PRO A 13 -5.66 6.13 -13.59
C PRO A 13 -4.38 6.03 -14.42
N ASP A 14 -3.34 5.38 -13.89
CA ASP A 14 -2.03 5.31 -14.54
C ASP A 14 -1.98 4.19 -15.57
N GLN A 15 -2.42 4.50 -16.79
CA GLN A 15 -2.54 3.58 -17.92
C GLN A 15 -1.21 3.48 -18.68
N HIS A 16 -0.78 2.25 -19.02
CA HIS A 16 0.49 1.99 -19.71
C HIS A 16 0.32 1.39 -21.10
N THR A 17 -0.72 0.59 -21.30
CA THR A 17 -0.93 -0.11 -22.57
C THR A 17 -2.41 -0.37 -22.84
N MET A 18 -2.76 -0.53 -24.09
CA MET A 18 -4.11 -0.89 -24.52
C MET A 18 -4.06 -1.85 -25.71
N SER A 19 -4.96 -2.83 -25.69
CA SER A 19 -5.22 -3.73 -26.81
C SER A 19 -6.71 -3.76 -27.13
N ILE A 20 -7.02 -3.94 -28.43
CA ILE A 20 -8.40 -4.00 -28.92
C ILE A 20 -8.65 -5.38 -29.49
N PHE A 21 -9.77 -6.00 -29.11
CA PHE A 21 -10.22 -7.28 -29.62
C PHE A 21 -11.59 -7.10 -30.26
N SER A 22 -11.72 -7.36 -31.56
CA SER A 22 -12.95 -7.24 -32.35
C SER A 22 -13.54 -8.61 -32.65
N ASP A 23 -14.89 -8.67 -32.82
CA ASP A 23 -15.59 -9.81 -33.39
C ASP A 23 -15.52 -9.87 -34.91
N GLY A 24 -14.89 -8.86 -35.54
CA GLY A 24 -14.79 -8.73 -36.99
C GLY A 24 -16.04 -8.16 -37.65
N VAL A 25 -17.07 -7.77 -36.89
CA VAL A 25 -18.32 -7.19 -37.40
C VAL A 25 -18.50 -5.77 -36.86
N SER A 26 -18.95 -5.60 -35.64
CA SER A 26 -19.25 -4.28 -35.09
C SER A 26 -18.95 -4.15 -33.61
N ASN A 27 -18.67 -5.25 -32.91
CA ASN A 27 -18.35 -5.20 -31.50
C ASN A 27 -16.87 -5.42 -31.26
N PHE A 28 -16.39 -4.80 -30.20
CA PHE A 28 -15.03 -4.97 -29.73
C PHE A 28 -14.95 -4.79 -28.21
N ARG A 29 -13.82 -5.11 -27.63
CA ARG A 29 -13.49 -4.80 -26.23
C ARG A 29 -12.10 -4.22 -26.14
N LEU A 30 -11.88 -3.47 -25.08
CA LEU A 30 -10.58 -2.92 -24.71
C LEU A 30 -10.00 -3.75 -23.58
N ILE A 31 -8.71 -4.00 -23.65
CA ILE A 31 -7.92 -4.50 -22.51
C ILE A 31 -6.87 -3.44 -22.27
N VAL A 32 -6.83 -2.90 -21.05
CA VAL A 32 -5.84 -1.91 -20.63
C VAL A 32 -4.98 -2.49 -19.52
N GLY A 33 -3.69 -2.24 -19.59
CA GLY A 33 -2.73 -2.51 -18.53
C GLY A 33 -2.43 -1.23 -17.79
N ASN A 34 -2.54 -1.26 -16.48
CA ASN A 34 -2.30 -0.13 -15.58
C ASN A 34 -1.62 -0.58 -14.27
N ASP A 35 -1.26 0.35 -13.39
CA ASP A 35 -0.56 0.05 -12.14
C ASP A 35 -1.40 -0.75 -11.13
N GLY A 36 -2.72 -0.79 -11.30
CA GLY A 36 -3.63 -1.67 -10.55
C GLY A 36 -3.80 -3.07 -11.17
N GLY A 37 -3.19 -3.34 -12.33
CA GLY A 37 -3.33 -4.59 -13.07
C GLY A 37 -4.16 -4.44 -14.36
N PRO A 38 -4.44 -5.51 -15.10
CA PRO A 38 -5.23 -5.43 -16.31
C PRO A 38 -6.72 -5.16 -16.01
N ALA A 39 -7.31 -4.29 -16.81
CA ALA A 39 -8.76 -4.06 -16.83
C ALA A 39 -9.34 -4.38 -18.21
N ILE A 40 -10.53 -4.96 -18.25
CA ILE A 40 -11.18 -5.43 -19.47
C ILE A 40 -12.56 -4.76 -19.58
N SER A 41 -12.85 -4.13 -20.73
CA SER A 41 -14.18 -3.58 -20.98
C SER A 41 -15.21 -4.67 -21.31
N ASP A 42 -16.49 -4.30 -21.31
CA ASP A 42 -17.54 -5.07 -21.95
C ASP A 42 -17.24 -5.29 -23.45
N PHE A 43 -18.00 -6.19 -24.07
CA PHE A 43 -17.89 -6.47 -25.50
C PHE A 43 -19.12 -5.87 -26.18
N SER A 44 -18.94 -4.74 -26.85
CA SER A 44 -20.03 -3.98 -27.47
C SER A 44 -19.54 -3.11 -28.63
N SER A 45 -20.44 -2.40 -29.30
CA SER A 45 -20.08 -1.42 -30.33
C SER A 45 -19.51 -0.12 -29.76
N ASP A 46 -19.62 0.10 -28.45
CA ASP A 46 -19.05 1.24 -27.72
C ASP A 46 -18.60 0.77 -26.31
N PRO A 47 -17.52 -0.02 -26.23
CA PRO A 47 -17.06 -0.61 -24.99
C PRO A 47 -16.46 0.44 -24.07
N GLY A 48 -16.63 0.25 -22.76
CA GLY A 48 -16.00 1.10 -21.75
C GLY A 48 -16.63 2.48 -21.58
N VAL A 49 -17.82 2.71 -22.14
CA VAL A 49 -18.52 4.01 -22.12
C VAL A 49 -18.90 4.49 -20.73
N ASN A 50 -18.95 3.60 -19.75
CA ASN A 50 -19.23 3.94 -18.36
C ASN A 50 -18.49 3.00 -17.40
N ASP A 51 -18.48 3.36 -16.14
CA ASP A 51 -17.80 2.63 -15.07
C ASP A 51 -18.29 1.16 -14.90
N LYS A 52 -19.53 0.87 -15.25
CA LYS A 52 -20.10 -0.50 -15.18
C LYS A 52 -19.67 -1.39 -16.34
N SER A 53 -19.14 -0.80 -17.38
CA SER A 53 -18.63 -1.49 -18.57
C SER A 53 -17.25 -2.11 -18.38
N TRP A 54 -16.57 -1.81 -17.27
CA TRP A 54 -15.23 -2.29 -17.01
C TRP A 54 -15.22 -3.40 -15.96
N GLN A 55 -14.33 -4.35 -16.15
CA GLN A 55 -13.97 -5.40 -15.20
C GLN A 55 -12.49 -5.25 -14.91
N ALA A 56 -12.17 -4.70 -13.76
CA ALA A 56 -10.79 -4.65 -13.31
C ALA A 56 -10.42 -5.99 -12.67
N THR A 57 -9.24 -6.48 -12.99
CA THR A 57 -8.64 -7.63 -12.30
C THR A 57 -7.88 -7.18 -11.06
N GLU A 58 -8.14 -5.96 -10.62
CA GLU A 58 -7.43 -5.37 -9.49
C GLU A 58 -7.54 -6.21 -8.24
N PHE A 59 -6.39 -6.48 -7.66
CA PHE A 59 -6.24 -7.06 -6.33
C PHE A 59 -6.97 -6.27 -5.22
N MET A 60 -7.56 -5.11 -5.51
CA MET A 60 -7.45 -4.01 -4.59
C MET A 60 -8.71 -3.45 -3.98
N TRP A 61 -9.88 -3.54 -4.50
CA TRP A 61 -10.97 -2.72 -3.95
C TRP A 61 -12.21 -3.52 -3.56
N ALA A 62 -12.04 -4.56 -2.76
CA ALA A 62 -13.17 -5.07 -1.99
C ALA A 62 -13.33 -4.27 -0.69
N TRP A 63 -13.42 -2.93 -0.79
CA TRP A 63 -13.96 -2.15 0.30
C TRP A 63 -15.47 -2.34 0.32
N THR A 64 -15.96 -3.19 1.20
CA THR A 64 -17.37 -3.23 1.53
C THR A 64 -17.59 -2.36 2.76
N PRO A 65 -18.45 -1.32 2.70
CA PRO A 65 -18.77 -0.46 3.83
C PRO A 65 -19.40 -1.17 5.03
N SER A 66 -19.63 -2.44 4.93
CA SER A 66 -20.40 -3.23 5.90
C SER A 66 -19.69 -4.49 6.32
N GLY A 67 -18.47 -4.43 6.83
CA GLY A 67 -17.92 -5.51 7.68
C GLY A 67 -18.01 -6.97 7.21
N SER A 68 -18.48 -7.23 6.00
CA SER A 68 -18.50 -8.57 5.43
C SER A 68 -17.22 -8.81 4.65
N SER A 69 -16.30 -9.54 5.27
CA SER A 69 -15.11 -10.08 4.62
C SER A 69 -15.54 -11.07 3.52
N LYS A 70 -15.72 -10.59 2.29
CA LYS A 70 -15.63 -11.51 1.17
C LYS A 70 -14.15 -11.75 0.90
N PRO A 71 -13.72 -13.00 0.75
CA PRO A 71 -12.35 -13.28 0.37
C PRO A 71 -12.05 -12.58 -0.95
N PRO A 72 -10.82 -12.11 -1.16
CA PRO A 72 -10.39 -11.60 -2.45
C PRO A 72 -10.66 -12.70 -3.47
N ILE A 73 -11.43 -12.38 -4.47
CA ILE A 73 -11.72 -13.29 -5.55
C ILE A 73 -10.37 -13.58 -6.20
N ASP A 74 -10.08 -14.85 -6.37
CA ASP A 74 -8.86 -15.31 -7.02
C ASP A 74 -8.91 -14.88 -8.50
N ALA A 75 -8.45 -13.66 -8.75
CA ALA A 75 -8.44 -13.05 -10.08
C ALA A 75 -7.31 -13.61 -10.96
N GLY A 76 -6.55 -14.57 -10.49
CA GLY A 76 -5.53 -15.28 -11.26
C GLY A 76 -4.27 -14.46 -11.59
N TYR A 77 -4.31 -13.14 -11.56
CA TYR A 77 -3.18 -12.28 -11.87
C TYR A 77 -2.95 -11.28 -10.75
N ARG A 78 -1.84 -11.43 -10.06
CA ARG A 78 -1.48 -10.59 -8.90
C ARG A 78 -0.13 -9.94 -9.19
N THR A 79 -0.17 -8.66 -9.54
CA THR A 79 1.04 -7.85 -9.68
C THR A 79 0.93 -6.63 -8.81
N THR A 80 1.91 -6.45 -7.94
CA THR A 80 2.16 -5.21 -7.23
C THR A 80 3.64 -5.13 -6.92
N GLN A 81 4.19 -3.93 -6.98
CA GLN A 81 5.57 -3.68 -6.65
C GLN A 81 5.69 -3.28 -5.19
N PHE A 82 6.37 -4.09 -4.40
CA PHE A 82 6.71 -3.74 -3.04
C PHE A 82 7.95 -2.85 -3.00
N TYR A 83 7.86 -1.75 -2.28
CA TYR A 83 9.01 -0.95 -1.92
C TYR A 83 9.73 -1.52 -0.70
N HIS A 84 8.98 -1.96 0.29
CA HIS A 84 9.51 -2.54 1.51
C HIS A 84 8.54 -3.58 2.09
N ALA A 85 9.08 -4.52 2.85
CA ALA A 85 8.30 -5.46 3.65
C ALA A 85 9.04 -5.80 4.95
N SER A 86 8.32 -5.79 6.05
CA SER A 86 8.81 -6.19 7.37
C SER A 86 8.00 -7.37 7.93
N LYS A 87 8.66 -8.25 8.67
CA LYS A 87 8.04 -9.42 9.28
C LYS A 87 7.65 -9.13 10.72
N VAL A 88 6.42 -9.45 11.09
CA VAL A 88 5.94 -9.33 12.46
C VAL A 88 6.61 -10.40 13.33
N LYS A 89 7.19 -9.98 14.47
CA LYS A 89 7.89 -10.88 15.37
C LYS A 89 7.01 -12.03 15.86
N GLY A 90 7.53 -13.24 15.75
CA GLY A 90 6.86 -14.45 16.25
C GLY A 90 5.63 -14.88 15.47
N LYS A 91 5.30 -14.20 14.36
CA LYS A 91 4.12 -14.49 13.53
C LYS A 91 4.51 -14.77 12.09
N SER A 92 3.63 -15.45 11.35
CA SER A 92 3.71 -15.59 9.89
C SER A 92 2.98 -14.45 9.19
N GLN A 93 3.17 -13.23 9.69
CA GLN A 93 2.58 -12.00 9.16
C GLN A 93 3.67 -11.07 8.63
N TYR A 94 3.32 -10.35 7.57
CA TYR A 94 4.18 -9.37 6.92
C TYR A 94 3.42 -8.07 6.72
N LEU A 95 4.10 -6.97 6.97
CA LEU A 95 3.64 -5.62 6.67
C LEU A 95 4.45 -5.09 5.50
N GLY A 96 3.82 -4.55 4.47
CA GLY A 96 4.55 -4.06 3.30
C GLY A 96 3.88 -2.88 2.63
N GLY A 97 4.71 -1.97 2.11
CA GLY A 97 4.30 -0.85 1.29
C GLY A 97 4.44 -1.16 -0.20
N THR A 98 3.47 -0.76 -1.00
CA THR A 98 3.40 -1.04 -2.44
C THR A 98 3.22 0.24 -3.24
N GLN A 99 3.83 0.30 -4.42
CA GLN A 99 3.61 1.40 -5.34
C GLN A 99 2.13 1.45 -5.74
N ASP A 100 1.54 2.66 -5.78
CA ASP A 100 0.17 3.00 -6.20
C ASP A 100 -0.95 2.33 -5.40
N ASN A 101 -0.64 1.31 -4.64
CA ASN A 101 -1.64 0.41 -4.06
C ASN A 101 -1.73 0.48 -2.52
N GLY A 102 -0.93 1.31 -1.87
CA GLY A 102 -0.96 1.51 -0.43
C GLY A 102 -0.12 0.50 0.35
N SER A 103 -0.42 0.33 1.62
CA SER A 103 0.27 -0.60 2.50
C SER A 103 -0.63 -1.76 2.90
N TYR A 104 -0.04 -2.96 3.02
CA TYR A 104 -0.74 -4.20 3.32
C TYR A 104 -0.17 -4.91 4.53
N LEU A 105 -1.07 -5.46 5.34
CA LEU A 105 -0.74 -6.40 6.40
C LEU A 105 -1.33 -7.77 6.05
N THR A 106 -0.48 -8.79 5.96
CA THR A 106 -0.95 -10.16 5.79
C THR A 106 -1.53 -10.69 7.11
N ARG A 107 -2.54 -11.53 7.01
CA ARG A 107 -3.08 -12.26 8.17
C ARG A 107 -2.28 -13.54 8.40
N GLU A 108 -2.32 -14.05 9.63
CA GLU A 108 -1.81 -15.40 9.89
C GLU A 108 -2.49 -16.39 8.94
N PRO A 109 -1.75 -17.31 8.30
CA PRO A 109 -2.35 -18.30 7.44
C PRO A 109 -3.38 -19.12 8.22
N GLY A 110 -4.59 -19.20 7.72
CA GLY A 110 -5.56 -20.18 8.19
C GLY A 110 -5.06 -21.60 7.89
N ILE A 111 -5.56 -22.60 8.61
CA ILE A 111 -5.12 -24.01 8.50
C ILE A 111 -5.30 -24.56 7.07
N ASN A 112 -6.14 -23.92 6.23
CA ASN A 112 -6.55 -24.45 4.91
C ASN A 112 -6.66 -23.40 3.79
N GLY A 113 -5.96 -22.28 3.83
CA GLY A 113 -6.13 -21.26 2.80
C GLY A 113 -4.92 -20.39 2.50
N PRO A 114 -4.94 -19.70 1.36
CA PRO A 114 -3.91 -18.72 1.03
C PRO A 114 -3.88 -17.61 2.06
N GLN A 115 -2.70 -17.02 2.25
CA GLN A 115 -2.53 -15.90 3.16
C GLN A 115 -3.31 -14.68 2.65
N GLU A 116 -4.27 -14.21 3.41
CA GLU A 116 -5.01 -12.98 3.11
C GLU A 116 -4.19 -11.76 3.50
N ALA A 117 -4.32 -10.69 2.75
CA ALA A 117 -3.76 -9.39 3.08
C ALA A 117 -4.87 -8.35 3.23
N SER A 118 -4.75 -7.51 4.24
CA SER A 118 -5.64 -6.37 4.45
C SER A 118 -4.90 -5.09 4.13
N ARG A 119 -5.52 -4.19 3.37
CA ARG A 119 -4.98 -2.86 3.13
C ARG A 119 -5.07 -2.03 4.41
N VAL A 120 -3.93 -1.51 4.86
CA VAL A 120 -3.82 -0.73 6.09
C VAL A 120 -3.40 0.73 5.86
N GLY A 121 -3.01 1.07 4.64
CA GLY A 121 -2.65 2.43 4.22
C GLY A 121 -3.11 2.75 2.80
N SER A 122 -3.10 4.03 2.45
CA SER A 122 -3.47 4.57 1.13
C SER A 122 -2.28 5.31 0.49
N GLY A 123 -2.42 5.70 -0.78
CA GLY A 123 -1.36 6.32 -1.56
C GLY A 123 -0.32 5.29 -2.00
N ASP A 124 0.89 5.73 -2.33
CA ASP A 124 2.04 4.84 -2.45
C ASP A 124 2.48 4.42 -1.07
N GLY A 125 2.36 3.13 -0.75
CA GLY A 125 2.94 2.60 0.48
C GLY A 125 4.45 2.46 0.30
N PHE A 126 5.22 3.03 1.21
CA PHE A 126 6.69 2.94 1.19
C PHE A 126 7.22 2.08 2.32
N GLU A 127 7.92 2.68 3.26
CA GLU A 127 8.47 1.91 4.37
C GLU A 127 7.40 1.40 5.31
N SER A 128 7.65 0.23 5.82
CA SER A 128 6.87 -0.42 6.86
C SER A 128 7.80 -0.93 7.94
N VAL A 129 7.51 -0.62 9.18
CA VAL A 129 8.32 -1.02 10.33
C VAL A 129 7.45 -1.84 11.29
N THR A 130 7.92 -3.00 11.68
CA THR A 130 7.35 -3.78 12.77
C THR A 130 8.28 -3.75 13.96
N HIS A 131 7.72 -3.52 15.14
CA HIS A 131 8.52 -3.49 16.37
C HIS A 131 9.04 -4.90 16.70
N TRP A 132 10.34 -5.04 16.83
CA TRP A 132 10.94 -6.36 16.95
C TRP A 132 10.87 -6.99 18.37
N GLU A 133 10.31 -6.28 19.35
CA GLU A 133 9.96 -6.83 20.66
C GLU A 133 8.46 -6.98 20.89
N ASP A 134 7.66 -6.01 20.37
CA ASP A 134 6.20 -5.99 20.52
C ASP A 134 5.48 -6.20 19.18
N PRO A 135 4.90 -7.38 18.92
CA PRO A 135 4.24 -7.67 17.65
C PRO A 135 2.94 -6.87 17.41
N LEU A 136 2.49 -6.08 18.38
CA LEU A 136 1.31 -5.23 18.23
C LEU A 136 1.65 -3.84 17.69
N ARG A 137 2.92 -3.43 17.76
CA ARG A 137 3.36 -2.11 17.31
C ARG A 137 3.89 -2.19 15.87
N MET A 138 3.29 -1.41 15.00
CA MET A 138 3.60 -1.37 13.56
C MET A 138 3.49 0.05 13.04
N MET A 139 4.31 0.40 12.05
CA MET A 139 4.29 1.70 11.40
C MET A 139 4.30 1.54 9.88
N ILE A 140 3.55 2.40 9.20
CA ILE A 140 3.56 2.54 7.74
C ILE A 140 3.81 4.00 7.36
N THR A 141 4.33 4.19 6.16
CA THR A 141 4.49 5.51 5.53
C THR A 141 3.86 5.56 4.14
N CYS A 142 3.70 6.76 3.62
CA CYS A 142 3.40 7.00 2.22
C CYS A 142 4.19 8.20 1.69
N GLN A 143 3.81 8.71 0.51
CA GLN A 143 4.49 9.82 -0.16
C GLN A 143 4.69 11.01 0.77
N TYR A 144 5.86 11.63 0.67
CA TYR A 144 6.20 12.88 1.37
C TYR A 144 5.99 12.81 2.88
N ASN A 145 6.14 11.63 3.48
CA ASN A 145 5.83 11.36 4.88
C ASN A 145 4.39 11.75 5.28
N GLY A 146 3.50 11.85 4.29
CA GLY A 146 2.18 12.46 4.45
C GLY A 146 1.19 11.66 5.26
N CYS A 147 1.33 10.35 5.31
CA CYS A 147 0.42 9.43 5.97
C CYS A 147 1.14 8.40 6.84
N ALA A 148 2.21 8.82 7.50
CA ALA A 148 2.85 7.99 8.51
C ALA A 148 1.85 7.68 9.63
N LYS A 149 1.66 6.40 9.94
CA LYS A 149 0.67 5.92 10.91
C LYS A 149 1.24 4.79 11.73
N ILE A 150 0.81 4.70 12.99
CA ILE A 150 1.22 3.65 13.92
C ILE A 150 -0.02 2.87 14.35
N SER A 151 0.11 1.55 14.40
CA SER A 151 -0.82 0.66 15.09
C SER A 151 -0.21 0.19 16.40
N TYR A 152 -1.06 0.05 17.42
CA TYR A 152 -0.71 -0.48 18.74
C TYR A 152 -1.46 -1.78 19.07
N ASP A 153 -2.24 -2.30 18.13
CA ASP A 153 -3.09 -3.48 18.31
C ASP A 153 -2.81 -4.60 17.29
N GLY A 154 -1.69 -4.49 16.58
CA GLY A 154 -1.33 -5.45 15.53
C GLY A 154 -2.15 -5.30 14.26
N GLY A 155 -2.77 -4.15 14.04
CA GLY A 155 -3.60 -3.89 12.87
C GLY A 155 -4.93 -4.65 12.85
N VAL A 156 -5.41 -5.14 14.01
CA VAL A 156 -6.56 -6.07 14.12
C VAL A 156 -7.89 -5.41 13.80
N ASN A 157 -8.08 -4.17 14.21
CA ASN A 157 -9.41 -3.52 14.15
C ASN A 157 -9.69 -2.76 12.85
N GLY A 158 -8.89 -3.00 11.83
CA GLY A 158 -9.10 -2.46 10.49
C GLY A 158 -8.29 -1.20 10.20
N PRO A 159 -8.20 -0.85 8.92
CA PRO A 159 -7.18 0.09 8.43
C PRO A 159 -7.34 1.53 8.93
N TRP A 160 -8.47 1.93 9.47
CA TRP A 160 -8.75 3.34 9.69
C TRP A 160 -8.99 3.76 11.14
N SER A 161 -9.33 2.83 12.02
CA SER A 161 -9.82 3.17 13.38
C SER A 161 -8.73 3.20 14.45
N PHE A 162 -7.61 2.51 14.23
CA PHE A 162 -6.60 2.28 15.27
C PHE A 162 -5.18 2.71 14.90
N TRP A 163 -4.98 3.16 13.66
CA TRP A 163 -3.72 3.73 13.25
C TRP A 163 -3.69 5.22 13.57
N THR A 164 -2.87 5.62 14.50
CA THR A 164 -2.69 7.04 14.84
C THR A 164 -1.71 7.69 13.86
N THR A 165 -1.92 8.96 13.56
CA THR A 165 -0.97 9.73 12.78
C THR A 165 0.27 9.97 13.64
N SER A 166 1.43 9.54 13.17
CA SER A 166 2.70 9.83 13.85
C SER A 166 3.10 11.30 13.69
N GLY A 167 3.97 11.78 14.58
CA GLY A 167 4.58 13.10 14.47
C GLY A 167 5.61 13.24 13.33
N PHE A 168 5.79 12.23 12.49
CA PHE A 168 6.82 12.15 11.48
C PHE A 168 6.84 13.35 10.54
N LYS A 169 5.68 13.71 9.98
CA LYS A 169 5.56 14.86 9.06
C LYS A 169 5.91 16.19 9.70
N GLN A 170 5.68 16.34 11.00
CA GLN A 170 5.90 17.59 11.72
C GLN A 170 7.38 17.83 12.05
N ALA A 171 8.18 16.78 12.11
CA ALA A 171 9.60 16.87 12.43
C ALA A 171 10.45 17.42 11.28
N ASP A 172 9.98 17.31 10.03
CA ASP A 172 10.69 17.81 8.85
C ASP A 172 10.07 19.12 8.34
N SER A 173 10.65 20.24 8.76
CA SER A 173 10.23 21.57 8.33
C SER A 173 10.84 22.01 6.98
N GLU A 174 11.83 21.30 6.45
CA GLU A 174 12.58 21.69 5.25
C GLU A 174 12.21 20.89 3.99
N GLY A 175 11.20 20.05 4.09
CA GLY A 175 10.69 19.23 2.99
C GLY A 175 10.87 17.74 3.26
N ASN A 176 9.99 16.96 2.67
CA ASN A 176 9.98 15.51 2.77
C ASN A 176 10.29 14.89 1.41
N PRO A 177 11.13 13.85 1.34
CA PRO A 177 11.36 13.12 0.11
C PRO A 177 10.08 12.43 -0.35
N PHE A 178 9.92 12.25 -1.66
CA PHE A 178 8.80 11.47 -2.20
C PHE A 178 8.75 10.08 -1.57
N TYR A 179 9.88 9.40 -1.54
CA TYR A 179 10.03 8.10 -0.90
C TYR A 179 10.44 8.24 0.57
N SER A 180 9.53 7.89 1.46
CA SER A 180 9.76 7.90 2.90
C SER A 180 10.57 6.68 3.34
N LYS A 181 11.84 6.88 3.68
CA LYS A 181 12.76 5.84 4.11
C LYS A 181 12.92 5.83 5.62
N LEU A 182 12.64 4.68 6.24
CA LEU A 182 12.80 4.44 7.67
C LEU A 182 13.71 3.24 7.93
N GLU A 183 14.40 3.26 9.07
CA GLU A 183 15.19 2.14 9.56
C GLU A 183 15.07 2.03 11.08
N SER A 184 14.79 0.82 11.57
CA SER A 184 14.76 0.53 13.01
C SER A 184 16.15 0.25 13.54
N SER A 185 16.44 0.69 14.74
CA SER A 185 17.65 0.30 15.45
C SER A 185 17.62 -1.23 15.74
N LYS A 186 18.79 -1.86 15.65
CA LYS A 186 18.98 -3.26 16.05
C LYS A 186 19.29 -3.43 17.52
N GLN A 187 19.49 -2.33 18.24
CA GLN A 187 19.86 -2.31 19.66
C GLN A 187 18.72 -1.86 20.57
N ASP A 188 17.79 -1.07 20.01
CA ASP A 188 16.67 -0.49 20.75
C ASP A 188 15.43 -0.55 19.85
N ALA A 189 14.40 -1.28 20.28
CA ALA A 189 13.21 -1.56 19.49
C ALA A 189 12.32 -0.33 19.28
N ASP A 190 12.42 0.65 20.19
CA ASP A 190 11.68 1.91 20.10
C ASP A 190 12.40 2.97 19.23
N MET A 191 13.67 2.75 18.90
CA MET A 191 14.46 3.69 18.13
C MET A 191 14.26 3.51 16.63
N ILE A 192 13.78 4.57 15.96
CA ILE A 192 13.62 4.62 14.50
C ILE A 192 14.31 5.86 13.95
N TYR A 193 14.95 5.70 12.81
CA TYR A 193 15.55 6.77 12.03
C TYR A 193 14.83 6.92 10.70
N GLY A 194 14.72 8.16 10.22
CA GLY A 194 14.17 8.45 8.90
C GLY A 194 15.01 9.49 8.17
N ILE A 195 14.98 9.43 6.84
CA ILE A 195 15.67 10.39 5.97
C ILE A 195 14.69 11.49 5.59
N THR A 196 15.15 12.72 5.65
CA THR A 196 14.45 13.91 5.14
C THR A 196 15.25 14.53 3.98
N SER A 197 14.74 15.59 3.38
CA SER A 197 15.44 16.26 2.27
C SER A 197 16.78 16.90 2.71
N ASN A 198 16.88 17.34 3.96
CA ASN A 198 18.05 18.08 4.46
C ASN A 198 18.62 17.55 5.78
N GLY A 199 18.18 16.38 6.21
CA GLY A 199 18.62 15.86 7.50
C GLY A 199 18.13 14.44 7.79
N VAL A 200 18.13 14.13 9.06
CA VAL A 200 17.66 12.86 9.61
C VAL A 200 16.64 13.17 10.69
N ILE A 201 15.57 12.41 10.72
CA ILE A 201 14.66 12.39 11.85
C ILE A 201 14.92 11.16 12.71
N ARG A 202 14.74 11.29 13.99
CA ARG A 202 14.93 10.24 14.98
C ARG A 202 13.71 10.17 15.90
N SER A 203 13.24 8.98 16.18
CA SER A 203 12.26 8.70 17.23
C SER A 203 12.89 7.77 18.27
N GLU A 204 12.62 8.03 19.53
CA GLU A 204 13.01 7.19 20.68
C GLU A 204 11.80 6.47 21.31
N ASN A 205 10.63 6.55 20.65
CA ASN A 205 9.38 5.98 21.14
C ASN A 205 8.52 5.38 20.02
N PHE A 206 9.20 4.72 19.08
CA PHE A 206 8.58 4.03 17.95
C PHE A 206 7.68 4.94 17.08
N GLY A 207 8.10 6.21 16.89
CA GLY A 207 7.41 7.14 16.00
C GLY A 207 6.31 7.98 16.64
N ASP A 208 6.06 7.90 17.95
CA ASP A 208 5.11 8.76 18.64
C ASP A 208 5.55 10.23 18.64
N SER A 209 6.85 10.46 18.71
CA SER A 209 7.47 11.77 18.56
C SER A 209 8.78 11.67 17.80
N TRP A 210 9.15 12.76 17.13
CA TRP A 210 10.31 12.83 16.27
C TRP A 210 11.15 14.07 16.58
N GLU A 211 12.47 13.89 16.59
CA GLU A 211 13.46 14.93 16.59
C GLU A 211 14.06 15.08 15.19
N TYR A 212 14.19 16.29 14.69
CA TYR A 212 14.85 16.59 13.43
C TYR A 212 16.31 17.01 13.66
N ILE A 213 17.23 16.32 12.99
CA ILE A 213 18.66 16.57 13.04
C ILE A 213 19.08 17.07 11.66
N LYS A 214 19.29 18.37 11.55
CA LYS A 214 19.75 19.01 10.32
C LYS A 214 21.19 18.63 10.03
N LEU A 215 21.46 18.16 8.81
CA LEU A 215 22.83 17.93 8.35
C LEU A 215 23.50 19.25 7.97
N GLY A 216 24.79 19.38 8.31
CA GLY A 216 25.61 20.51 7.87
C GLY A 216 25.78 20.55 6.34
N ASN A 217 26.12 21.71 5.80
CA ASN A 217 26.28 21.90 4.34
C ASN A 217 27.35 20.97 3.74
N GLU A 218 28.32 20.55 4.53
CA GLU A 218 29.39 19.62 4.15
C GLU A 218 28.89 18.20 3.82
N TYR A 219 27.67 17.85 4.25
CA TYR A 219 27.04 16.55 3.98
C TYR A 219 25.97 16.64 2.87
N ARG A 220 25.71 17.82 2.35
CA ARG A 220 24.83 17.97 1.19
C ARG A 220 25.64 17.57 -0.02
N GLY A 221 25.27 16.46 -0.66
CA GLY A 221 25.87 16.05 -1.92
C GLY A 221 25.86 17.21 -2.89
N GLY A 222 27.02 17.54 -3.46
CA GLY A 222 27.09 18.57 -4.49
C GLY A 222 26.19 18.22 -5.64
N GLU A 223 25.49 19.21 -6.18
CA GLU A 223 24.74 19.15 -7.43
C GLU A 223 25.65 18.69 -8.58
#